data_314877ff18eaf6212c650e2a19920049
#
_entry.id   314877ff18eaf6212c650e2a19920049
#
_cell.length_a   1.000
_cell.length_b   1.000
_cell.length_c   1.000
_cell.angle_alpha   90.00
_cell.angle_beta   90.00
_cell.angle_gamma   90.00
#
_symmetry.space_group_name_H-M   'P 1'
#
loop_
_entity.id
_entity.type
_entity.pdbx_description
1 polymer ?
#
loop_
_entity_poly.entity_id
_entity_poly.type
_entity_poly.pdbx_seq_one_letter_code
_entity_poly.pdbx_strand_id
1 'polypeptide(L)'
;IDSVNGNETVVEGHTSSKVYESIEAVLRGRKNGAPSVRLQATIHTGCENDLYDVIRYGARIGCDVVNVGRLDRQFRPNLKRPDTKEERFIFLKADEIAQAAGIQLDWLQYTVSQGITRFFYKLLRKKLHKSGSYCLKTFDYAYVTREGNVTPCCLLPNSKMGNLLTDN
;
A
#
# COMPACT_ATOMS: atom_id res chain seq x y z
N ILE A 1 7.48 -1.14 -2.53
CA ILE A 1 8.92 -0.89 -2.39
C ILE A 1 9.16 -0.51 -0.95
N ASP A 2 10.01 -1.27 -0.25
CA ASP A 2 10.25 -1.04 1.18
C ASP A 2 11.54 -0.24 1.41
N SER A 3 12.45 -0.17 0.43
CA SER A 3 13.67 0.66 0.46
C SER A 3 14.20 0.94 -0.95
N VAL A 4 14.80 2.10 -1.15
CA VAL A 4 15.53 2.47 -2.39
C VAL A 4 16.97 1.97 -2.34
N ASN A 5 17.54 1.86 -1.15
CA ASN A 5 18.96 1.54 -0.94
C ASN A 5 19.25 0.04 -0.78
N GLY A 6 18.30 -0.83 -1.12
CA GLY A 6 18.54 -2.25 -1.32
C GLY A 6 18.79 -3.07 -0.06
N ASN A 7 18.06 -2.82 1.02
CA ASN A 7 17.97 -3.82 2.06
C ASN A 7 17.15 -5.02 1.54
N GLU A 8 17.83 -5.92 0.86
CA GLU A 8 17.30 -7.10 0.15
C GLU A 8 16.63 -8.12 1.09
N THR A 9 16.56 -7.82 2.39
CA THR A 9 16.06 -8.73 3.42
C THR A 9 14.54 -8.85 3.49
N VAL A 10 13.79 -8.04 2.74
CA VAL A 10 12.31 -7.97 2.89
C VAL A 10 11.56 -8.87 1.91
N VAL A 11 12.13 -9.15 0.73
CA VAL A 11 11.48 -10.04 -0.26
C VAL A 11 12.52 -10.98 -0.85
N GLU A 12 12.43 -12.28 -0.50
CA GLU A 12 13.28 -13.32 -1.07
C GLU A 12 13.13 -13.39 -2.60
N GLY A 13 14.25 -13.39 -3.32
CA GLY A 13 14.31 -13.67 -4.75
C GLY A 13 14.14 -12.45 -5.66
N HIS A 14 13.98 -11.23 -5.16
CA HIS A 14 13.94 -10.02 -5.96
C HIS A 14 15.09 -9.08 -5.61
N THR A 15 15.89 -8.73 -6.60
CA THR A 15 16.86 -7.62 -6.47
C THR A 15 16.11 -6.31 -6.70
N SER A 16 16.30 -5.34 -5.82
CA SER A 16 15.69 -4.00 -5.92
C SER A 16 15.94 -3.35 -7.29
N SER A 17 17.11 -3.56 -7.89
CA SER A 17 17.45 -3.06 -9.24
C SER A 17 16.44 -3.49 -10.31
N LYS A 18 16.07 -4.77 -10.36
CA LYS A 18 15.09 -5.27 -11.35
C LYS A 18 13.70 -4.64 -11.18
N VAL A 19 13.30 -4.38 -9.93
CA VAL A 19 12.02 -3.71 -9.64
C VAL A 19 12.06 -2.28 -10.19
N TYR A 20 13.15 -1.55 -9.95
CA TYR A 20 13.30 -0.19 -10.43
C TYR A 20 13.35 -0.11 -11.96
N GLU A 21 14.14 -0.97 -12.60
CA GLU A 21 14.20 -1.07 -14.06
C GLU A 21 12.82 -1.33 -14.67
N SER A 22 12.04 -2.21 -14.05
CA SER A 22 10.67 -2.52 -14.49
C SER A 22 9.73 -1.33 -14.36
N ILE A 23 9.78 -0.60 -13.23
CA ILE A 23 8.97 0.60 -13.02
C ILE A 23 9.33 1.66 -14.07
N GLU A 24 10.60 1.92 -14.27
CA GLU A 24 11.07 2.90 -15.26
C GLU A 24 10.71 2.49 -16.69
N ALA A 25 10.75 1.19 -17.01
CA ALA A 25 10.31 0.69 -18.31
C ALA A 25 8.81 0.95 -18.54
N VAL A 26 7.97 0.72 -17.53
CA VAL A 26 6.53 1.04 -17.61
C VAL A 26 6.32 2.53 -17.80
N LEU A 27 7.03 3.37 -17.05
CA LEU A 27 6.92 4.83 -17.17
C LEU A 27 7.37 5.35 -18.54
N ARG A 28 8.47 4.81 -19.09
CA ARG A 28 8.93 5.15 -20.45
C ARG A 28 7.93 4.73 -21.54
N GLY A 29 7.22 3.63 -21.33
CA GLY A 29 6.21 3.12 -22.26
C GLY A 29 4.85 3.83 -22.18
N ARG A 30 4.64 4.76 -21.24
CA ARG A 30 3.36 5.45 -21.03
C ARG A 30 2.96 6.28 -22.24
N LYS A 31 1.68 6.21 -22.60
CA LYS A 31 1.06 7.06 -23.60
C LYS A 31 -0.10 7.83 -22.96
N ASN A 32 -0.11 9.15 -23.12
CA ASN A 32 -1.15 10.01 -22.56
C ASN A 32 -1.36 9.83 -21.02
N GLY A 33 -0.27 9.61 -20.27
CA GLY A 33 -0.34 9.41 -18.82
C GLY A 33 -0.85 8.04 -18.35
N ALA A 34 -1.11 7.10 -19.26
CA ALA A 34 -1.58 5.77 -18.92
C ALA A 34 -0.51 4.69 -19.17
N PRO A 35 -0.39 3.68 -18.30
CA PRO A 35 -1.14 3.48 -17.05
C PRO A 35 -0.70 4.42 -15.92
N SER A 36 -1.57 4.65 -14.93
CA SER A 36 -1.17 5.31 -13.68
C SER A 36 -0.23 4.40 -12.90
N VAL A 37 0.90 4.95 -12.45
CA VAL A 37 1.93 4.21 -11.70
C VAL A 37 1.95 4.70 -10.26
N ARG A 38 1.71 3.78 -9.34
CA ARG A 38 1.70 4.06 -7.91
C ARG A 38 2.76 3.23 -7.20
N LEU A 39 3.60 3.86 -6.41
CA LEU A 39 4.49 3.16 -5.51
C LEU A 39 3.77 2.91 -4.19
N GLN A 40 4.03 1.77 -3.57
CA GLN A 40 3.52 1.49 -2.23
C GLN A 40 4.68 1.27 -1.28
N ALA A 41 4.68 2.00 -0.17
CA ALA A 41 5.61 1.83 0.93
C ALA A 41 4.87 1.39 2.19
N THR A 42 5.53 0.61 3.04
CA THR A 42 4.98 0.14 4.31
C THR A 42 5.81 0.69 5.45
N ILE A 43 5.17 1.38 6.39
CA ILE A 43 5.88 1.96 7.53
C ILE A 43 6.04 0.96 8.68
N HIS A 44 7.26 0.90 9.20
CA HIS A 44 7.63 0.21 10.42
C HIS A 44 8.65 1.05 11.19
N THR A 45 8.94 0.72 12.43
CA THR A 45 9.96 1.43 13.23
C THR A 45 11.32 1.34 12.54
N GLY A 46 11.97 2.47 12.34
CA GLY A 46 13.30 2.58 11.72
C GLY A 46 13.30 2.67 10.19
N CYS A 47 12.13 2.75 9.53
CA CYS A 47 12.03 2.85 8.06
C CYS A 47 11.90 4.29 7.54
N GLU A 48 12.04 5.30 8.39
CA GLU A 48 11.69 6.69 8.06
C GLU A 48 12.49 7.19 6.84
N ASN A 49 13.80 6.96 6.84
CA ASN A 49 14.65 7.38 5.74
C ASN A 49 14.32 6.64 4.45
N ASP A 50 14.03 5.34 4.53
CA ASP A 50 13.65 4.54 3.37
C ASP A 50 12.35 5.08 2.74
N LEU A 51 11.35 5.44 3.57
CA LEU A 51 10.12 6.07 3.09
C LEU A 51 10.40 7.39 2.38
N TYR A 52 11.23 8.24 2.97
CA TYR A 52 11.57 9.55 2.39
C TYR A 52 12.31 9.39 1.05
N ASP A 53 13.15 8.38 0.94
CA ASP A 53 13.86 8.07 -0.31
C ASP A 53 12.93 7.50 -1.37
N VAL A 54 11.96 6.67 -0.98
CA VAL A 54 10.90 6.19 -1.91
C VAL A 54 10.07 7.36 -2.47
N ILE A 55 9.73 8.33 -1.63
CA ILE A 55 8.98 9.52 -2.07
C ILE A 55 9.79 10.33 -3.08
N ARG A 56 11.06 10.63 -2.77
CA ARG A 56 11.97 11.34 -3.67
C ARG A 56 12.21 10.59 -4.96
N TYR A 57 12.40 9.29 -4.87
CA TYR A 57 12.56 8.42 -6.05
C TYR A 57 11.31 8.45 -6.92
N GLY A 58 10.12 8.26 -6.35
CA GLY A 58 8.86 8.29 -7.08
C GLY A 58 8.65 9.60 -7.83
N ALA A 59 8.94 10.73 -7.18
CA ALA A 59 8.89 12.04 -7.81
C ALA A 59 9.88 12.17 -8.97
N ARG A 60 11.13 11.73 -8.76
CA ARG A 60 12.20 11.81 -9.77
C ARG A 60 11.89 11.02 -11.03
N ILE A 61 11.30 9.83 -10.92
CA ILE A 61 10.97 8.98 -12.06
C ILE A 61 9.60 9.27 -12.68
N GLY A 62 8.82 10.17 -12.11
CA GLY A 62 7.53 10.59 -12.64
C GLY A 62 6.37 9.64 -12.29
N CYS A 63 6.40 8.99 -11.12
CA CYS A 63 5.26 8.28 -10.59
C CYS A 63 4.13 9.26 -10.23
N ASP A 64 2.89 8.78 -10.29
CA ASP A 64 1.72 9.62 -10.01
C ASP A 64 1.48 9.77 -8.50
N VAL A 65 1.66 8.70 -7.74
CA VAL A 65 1.30 8.65 -6.32
C VAL A 65 2.25 7.73 -5.57
N VAL A 66 2.59 8.10 -4.34
CA VAL A 66 3.16 7.17 -3.36
C VAL A 66 2.09 6.85 -2.33
N ASN A 67 1.70 5.58 -2.27
CA ASN A 67 0.79 5.06 -1.26
C ASN A 67 1.59 4.63 -0.03
N VAL A 68 1.18 5.04 1.16
CA VAL A 68 1.83 4.63 2.39
C VAL A 68 0.87 3.85 3.27
N GLY A 69 1.23 2.62 3.58
CA GLY A 69 0.47 1.71 4.41
C GLY A 69 1.15 1.44 5.75
N ARG A 70 0.36 1.07 6.74
CA ARG A 70 0.86 0.56 8.01
C ARG A 70 1.24 -0.91 7.86
N LEU A 71 2.30 -1.32 8.54
CA LEU A 71 2.71 -2.72 8.62
C LEU A 71 1.56 -3.60 9.13
N ASP A 72 1.25 -4.66 8.39
CA ASP A 72 0.42 -5.72 8.94
C ASP A 72 1.29 -6.74 9.68
N ARG A 73 1.13 -6.77 11.00
CA ARG A 73 1.93 -7.61 11.89
C ARG A 73 1.68 -9.11 11.70
N GLN A 74 0.57 -9.50 11.08
CA GLN A 74 0.28 -10.91 10.79
C GLN A 74 1.31 -11.51 9.82
N PHE A 75 1.80 -10.70 8.88
CA PHE A 75 2.77 -11.15 7.88
C PHE A 75 4.23 -10.91 8.26
N ARG A 76 4.48 -10.02 9.23
CA ARG A 76 5.84 -9.64 9.66
C ARG A 76 5.92 -9.45 11.18
N PRO A 77 5.86 -10.55 11.97
CA PRO A 77 5.79 -10.47 13.43
C PRO A 77 7.05 -9.85 14.06
N ASN A 78 8.19 -9.92 13.38
CA ASN A 78 9.48 -9.40 13.87
C ASN A 78 9.63 -7.89 13.70
N LEU A 79 8.79 -7.25 12.86
CA LEU A 79 8.81 -5.82 12.67
C LEU A 79 7.82 -5.14 13.63
N LYS A 80 8.17 -3.95 14.11
CA LYS A 80 7.32 -3.16 15.00
C LYS A 80 6.70 -1.99 14.23
N ARG A 81 5.47 -1.64 14.60
CA ARG A 81 4.88 -0.38 14.14
C ARG A 81 5.45 0.77 14.95
N PRO A 82 5.65 1.93 14.34
CA PRO A 82 5.94 3.16 15.09
C PRO A 82 4.83 3.43 16.11
N ASP A 83 5.15 4.05 17.21
CA ASP A 83 4.13 4.55 18.12
C ASP A 83 3.34 5.72 17.48
N THR A 84 2.28 6.18 18.14
CA THR A 84 1.41 7.23 17.59
C THR A 84 2.14 8.56 17.40
N LYS A 85 3.13 8.87 18.23
CA LYS A 85 3.90 10.11 18.12
C LYS A 85 4.93 10.03 17.02
N GLU A 86 5.66 8.92 16.96
CA GLU A 86 6.61 8.62 15.89
C GLU A 86 5.90 8.60 14.53
N GLU A 87 4.76 7.89 14.44
CA GLU A 87 3.98 7.83 13.21
C GLU A 87 3.52 9.21 12.75
N ARG A 88 3.05 10.05 13.68
CA ARG A 88 2.68 11.43 13.35
C ARG A 88 3.86 12.25 12.82
N PHE A 89 5.02 12.09 13.42
CA PHE A 89 6.24 12.79 12.98
C PHE A 89 6.65 12.33 11.57
N ILE A 90 6.64 11.00 11.33
CA ILE A 90 6.93 10.41 10.02
C ILE A 90 5.98 10.98 8.96
N PHE A 91 4.68 11.07 9.25
CA PHE A 91 3.69 11.60 8.32
C PHE A 91 3.91 13.07 7.98
N LEU A 92 4.10 13.91 8.98
CA LEU A 92 4.33 15.34 8.75
C LEU A 92 5.57 15.57 7.89
N LYS A 93 6.64 14.81 8.16
CA LYS A 93 7.88 14.92 7.39
C LYS A 93 7.75 14.36 5.98
N ALA A 94 7.02 13.27 5.82
CA ALA A 94 6.75 12.67 4.51
C ALA A 94 5.88 13.60 3.64
N ASP A 95 4.85 14.23 4.22
CA ASP A 95 4.01 15.22 3.53
C ASP A 95 4.83 16.44 3.08
N GLU A 96 5.72 16.95 3.93
CA GLU A 96 6.63 18.05 3.59
C GLU A 96 7.52 17.68 2.40
N ILE A 97 8.12 16.48 2.42
CA ILE A 97 8.98 16.00 1.35
C ILE A 97 8.19 15.80 0.05
N ALA A 98 7.00 15.22 0.14
CA ALA A 98 6.15 14.98 -1.02
C ALA A 98 5.70 16.30 -1.67
N GLN A 99 5.30 17.28 -0.89
CA GLN A 99 4.96 18.62 -1.37
C GLN A 99 6.15 19.30 -2.06
N ALA A 100 7.33 19.26 -1.44
CA ALA A 100 8.54 19.83 -2.01
C ALA A 100 8.97 19.12 -3.30
N ALA A 101 8.71 17.83 -3.41
CA ALA A 101 9.03 17.01 -4.59
C ALA A 101 7.92 17.05 -5.67
N GLY A 102 6.76 17.62 -5.39
CA GLY A 102 5.64 17.72 -6.33
C GLY A 102 4.94 16.38 -6.61
N ILE A 103 4.98 15.43 -5.68
CA ILE A 103 4.31 14.13 -5.82
C ILE A 103 3.15 13.99 -4.84
N GLN A 104 2.08 13.34 -5.29
CA GLN A 104 0.94 13.04 -4.41
C GLN A 104 1.31 11.93 -3.43
N LEU A 105 1.02 12.16 -2.16
CA LEU A 105 1.12 11.15 -1.11
C LEU A 105 -0.28 10.71 -0.69
N ASP A 106 -0.50 9.39 -0.64
CA ASP A 106 -1.79 8.81 -0.25
C ASP A 106 -1.60 7.83 0.92
N TRP A 107 -2.29 8.11 2.02
CA TRP A 107 -2.19 7.33 3.24
C TRP A 107 -3.33 6.32 3.29
N LEU A 108 -3.08 5.07 2.92
CA LEU A 108 -4.09 4.02 2.77
C LEU A 108 -4.96 3.76 4.01
N GLN A 109 -4.53 4.20 5.18
CA GLN A 109 -5.24 3.98 6.45
C GLN A 109 -5.63 5.27 7.17
N TYR A 110 -5.26 6.43 6.62
CA TYR A 110 -5.50 7.75 7.23
C TYR A 110 -6.65 8.53 6.57
N THR A 111 -7.20 8.05 5.47
CA THR A 111 -8.32 8.67 4.74
C THR A 111 -9.64 8.67 5.51
N VAL A 112 -9.68 8.08 6.70
CA VAL A 112 -10.82 8.25 7.60
C VAL A 112 -10.58 9.51 8.41
N SER A 113 -11.13 10.62 7.92
CA SER A 113 -11.14 11.94 8.51
C SER A 113 -11.08 11.95 10.04
N GLN A 114 -10.15 12.75 10.55
CA GLN A 114 -10.09 13.10 11.97
C GLN A 114 -11.37 13.89 12.31
N GLY A 115 -12.14 13.44 13.27
CA GLY A 115 -13.28 14.18 13.77
C GLY A 115 -14.61 13.42 13.77
N ILE A 116 -15.69 14.13 13.54
CA ILE A 116 -17.09 13.68 13.58
C ILE A 116 -17.33 12.43 12.72
N THR A 117 -16.72 12.31 11.57
CA THR A 117 -16.81 11.14 10.68
C THR A 117 -16.23 9.88 11.30
N ARG A 118 -15.18 9.96 12.11
CA ARG A 118 -14.62 8.79 12.84
C ARG A 118 -15.60 8.27 13.89
N PHE A 119 -16.35 9.16 14.51
CA PHE A 119 -17.38 8.79 15.50
C PHE A 119 -18.56 8.10 14.80
N PHE A 120 -19.06 8.66 13.70
CA PHE A 120 -20.11 8.06 12.87
C PHE A 120 -19.68 6.72 12.27
N TYR A 121 -18.45 6.61 11.77
CA TYR A 121 -17.92 5.36 11.22
C TYR A 121 -17.79 4.28 12.31
N LYS A 122 -17.39 4.65 13.52
CA LYS A 122 -17.34 3.74 14.67
C LYS A 122 -18.74 3.25 15.08
N LEU A 123 -19.74 4.14 15.05
CA LEU A 123 -21.13 3.81 15.34
C LEU A 123 -21.74 2.89 14.27
N LEU A 124 -21.55 3.20 12.99
CA LEU A 124 -21.99 2.40 11.86
C LEU A 124 -21.30 1.03 11.86
N ARG A 125 -20.00 0.97 12.10
CA ARG A 125 -19.25 -0.28 12.18
C ARG A 125 -19.73 -1.16 13.33
N LYS A 126 -20.06 -0.57 14.48
CA LYS A 126 -20.61 -1.29 15.64
C LYS A 126 -22.01 -1.85 15.36
N LYS A 127 -22.82 -1.14 14.55
CA LYS A 127 -24.15 -1.56 14.13
C LYS A 127 -24.08 -2.66 13.05
N LEU A 128 -23.16 -2.54 12.11
CA LEU A 128 -22.92 -3.54 11.04
C LEU A 128 -22.27 -4.82 11.59
N HIS A 129 -21.40 -4.73 12.59
CA HIS A 129 -20.85 -5.92 13.26
C HIS A 129 -21.88 -6.71 14.09
N LYS A 130 -22.99 -6.10 14.49
CA LYS A 130 -24.08 -6.80 15.18
C LYS A 130 -24.99 -7.60 14.24
N SER A 131 -24.97 -7.31 12.94
CA SER A 131 -25.85 -7.93 11.93
C SER A 131 -25.18 -9.03 11.09
N GLY A 132 -24.04 -9.57 11.54
CA GLY A 132 -23.25 -10.53 10.77
C GLY A 132 -22.21 -9.84 9.86
N SER A 133 -21.00 -10.30 9.96
CA SER A 133 -19.81 -9.63 9.42
C SER A 133 -19.75 -9.66 7.90
N TYR A 134 -20.36 -8.73 7.23
CA TYR A 134 -20.13 -8.52 5.79
C TYR A 134 -18.99 -7.53 5.58
N CYS A 135 -17.94 -7.97 4.92
CA CYS A 135 -16.90 -7.09 4.41
C CYS A 135 -17.43 -6.46 3.11
N LEU A 136 -17.78 -5.19 3.13
CA LEU A 136 -18.29 -4.49 1.94
C LEU A 136 -17.28 -4.50 0.78
N LYS A 137 -15.99 -4.60 1.07
CA LYS A 137 -14.94 -4.67 0.05
C LYS A 137 -15.02 -5.92 -0.84
N THR A 138 -15.63 -7.01 -0.38
CA THR A 138 -15.82 -8.22 -1.20
C THR A 138 -16.77 -8.02 -2.38
N PHE A 139 -17.57 -6.96 -2.38
CA PHE A 139 -18.47 -6.62 -3.49
C PHE A 139 -17.82 -5.69 -4.52
N ASP A 140 -16.74 -4.99 -4.13
CA ASP A 140 -16.09 -4.00 -4.98
C ASP A 140 -14.78 -4.50 -5.59
N TYR A 141 -14.19 -5.56 -5.01
CA TYR A 141 -12.87 -6.06 -5.38
C TYR A 141 -12.82 -7.58 -5.44
N ALA A 142 -12.17 -8.09 -6.46
CA ALA A 142 -11.70 -9.47 -6.52
C ALA A 142 -10.17 -9.47 -6.56
N TYR A 143 -9.56 -10.40 -5.87
CA TYR A 143 -8.12 -10.61 -5.92
C TYR A 143 -7.83 -11.86 -6.73
N VAL A 144 -6.93 -11.77 -7.67
CA VAL A 144 -6.50 -12.88 -8.51
C VAL A 144 -5.07 -13.26 -8.15
N THR A 145 -4.86 -14.53 -7.80
CA THR A 145 -3.51 -15.02 -7.50
C THR A 145 -2.73 -15.27 -8.78
N ARG A 146 -1.42 -15.50 -8.65
CA ARG A 146 -0.56 -15.85 -9.78
C ARG A 146 -1.04 -17.11 -10.54
N GLU A 147 -1.65 -18.05 -9.83
CA GLU A 147 -2.21 -19.30 -10.37
C GLU A 147 -3.62 -19.13 -10.97
N GLY A 148 -4.10 -17.88 -11.09
CA GLY A 148 -5.41 -17.57 -11.63
C GLY A 148 -6.59 -17.75 -10.66
N ASN A 149 -6.34 -18.13 -9.39
CA ASN A 149 -7.43 -18.29 -8.43
C ASN A 149 -8.05 -16.93 -8.08
N VAL A 150 -9.35 -16.81 -8.20
CA VAL A 150 -10.12 -15.67 -7.74
C VAL A 150 -10.46 -15.85 -6.27
N THR A 151 -10.15 -14.86 -5.45
CA THR A 151 -10.42 -14.87 -4.01
C THR A 151 -11.12 -13.57 -3.59
N PRO A 152 -11.90 -13.56 -2.51
CA PRO A 152 -12.64 -12.36 -2.08
C PRO A 152 -11.74 -11.23 -1.61
N CYS A 153 -10.52 -11.53 -1.16
CA CYS A 153 -9.51 -10.52 -0.83
C CYS A 153 -8.12 -11.15 -0.69
N CYS A 154 -7.09 -10.30 -0.72
CA CYS A 154 -5.68 -10.73 -0.58
C CYS A 154 -5.35 -11.34 0.80
N LEU A 155 -6.17 -11.11 1.82
CA LEU A 155 -5.99 -11.69 3.17
C LEU A 155 -6.59 -13.10 3.29
N LEU A 156 -7.33 -13.56 2.29
CA LEU A 156 -7.96 -14.88 2.24
C LEU A 156 -7.55 -15.64 0.97
N PRO A 157 -6.26 -15.83 0.71
CA PRO A 157 -5.76 -16.42 -0.55
C PRO A 157 -6.22 -17.87 -0.76
N ASN A 158 -6.59 -18.56 0.32
CA ASN A 158 -7.07 -19.96 0.27
C ASN A 158 -8.59 -20.07 0.05
N SER A 159 -9.33 -18.96 0.13
CA SER A 159 -10.79 -18.92 -0.09
C SER A 159 -11.09 -18.76 -1.58
N LYS A 160 -10.88 -19.82 -2.34
CA LYS A 160 -11.09 -19.81 -3.79
C LYS A 160 -12.58 -19.70 -4.14
N MET A 161 -12.91 -18.75 -5.02
CA MET A 161 -14.24 -18.54 -5.59
C MET A 161 -14.35 -19.10 -7.02
N GLY A 162 -13.21 -19.33 -7.67
CA GLY A 162 -13.07 -19.83 -9.02
C GLY A 162 -11.64 -19.67 -9.52
N ASN A 163 -11.38 -20.05 -10.76
CA ASN A 163 -10.07 -19.89 -11.38
C ASN A 163 -10.21 -19.39 -12.83
N LEU A 164 -9.63 -18.26 -13.14
CA LEU A 164 -9.70 -17.62 -14.46
C LEU A 164 -8.98 -18.40 -15.58
N LEU A 165 -8.12 -19.34 -15.22
CA LEU A 165 -7.36 -20.13 -16.21
C LEU A 165 -7.99 -21.49 -16.49
N THR A 166 -8.85 -22.00 -15.59
CA THR A 166 -9.41 -23.36 -15.69
C THR A 166 -10.93 -23.42 -15.73
N ASP A 167 -11.60 -22.39 -15.20
CA ASP A 167 -13.07 -22.37 -15.15
C ASP A 167 -13.61 -21.65 -16.39
N ASN A 168 -14.42 -22.35 -17.16
CA ASN A 168 -15.10 -21.83 -18.35
C ASN A 168 -16.47 -21.25 -17.98
#